data_0b64e3e6fb98b556f4bf362e129a165a
#
_entry.id   0b64e3e6fb98b556f4bf362e129a165a
#
_cell.length_a   1.000
_cell.length_b   1.000
_cell.length_c   1.000
_cell.angle_alpha   90.00
_cell.angle_beta   90.00
_cell.angle_gamma   90.00
#
_symmetry.space_group_name_H-M   'P 1'
#
loop_
_entity.id
_entity.type
_entity.pdbx_description
1 polymer ?
#
loop_
_entity_poly.entity_id
_entity_poly.type
_entity_poly.pdbx_seq_one_letter_code
_entity_poly.pdbx_strand_id
1 'polypeptide(L)'
;EGSYPYVVGGVSSWCQMLIEGLPDYEFVVYSIGAEAKDRGNFKYKFPANLAGIQEVFLDDILNLKSTGMKEDILTGEERRLLYDLVVGEKPIAVGELVPIFRDRGRFKSPLDIFMSSDFFDVIQQVYMERYPYLPFTDFFWTLRSMLLPLFFLLQQDLPQADVYHSVATGYCGVIGAMAAEVYHKP
;
A
#
# COMPACT_ATOMS: atom_id res chain seq x y z
N GLU A 1 -3.28 -9.42 -3.19
CA GLU A 1 -4.20 -9.21 -2.07
C GLU A 1 -5.09 -10.42 -1.90
N GLY A 2 -5.25 -10.88 -0.68
CA GLY A 2 -6.11 -12.00 -0.36
C GLY A 2 -5.37 -13.30 -0.20
N SER A 3 -5.66 -14.32 -1.00
CA SER A 3 -5.43 -15.69 -0.63
C SER A 3 -4.27 -16.41 -1.36
N TYR A 4 -3.90 -15.99 -2.55
CA TYR A 4 -2.79 -16.64 -3.27
C TYR A 4 -1.43 -16.15 -2.76
N PRO A 5 -0.50 -17.04 -2.47
CA PRO A 5 -0.55 -18.50 -2.58
C PRO A 5 -0.85 -19.27 -1.27
N TYR A 6 -1.45 -18.62 -0.26
CA TYR A 6 -1.58 -19.16 1.12
C TYR A 6 -2.85 -19.94 1.36
N VAL A 7 -3.95 -19.62 0.66
CA VAL A 7 -5.26 -20.22 0.87
C VAL A 7 -5.79 -20.79 -0.43
N VAL A 8 -6.35 -22.00 -0.37
CA VAL A 8 -7.04 -22.60 -1.52
C VAL A 8 -8.41 -21.95 -1.67
N GLY A 9 -8.69 -21.36 -2.82
CA GLY A 9 -9.96 -20.67 -3.09
C GLY A 9 -10.08 -20.22 -4.54
N GLY A 10 -11.20 -19.62 -4.89
CA GLY A 10 -11.52 -19.23 -6.28
C GLY A 10 -10.47 -18.30 -6.90
N VAL A 11 -10.13 -17.21 -6.24
CA VAL A 11 -9.12 -16.24 -6.71
C VAL A 11 -7.75 -16.90 -6.81
N SER A 12 -7.36 -17.68 -5.81
CA SER A 12 -6.07 -18.38 -5.79
C SER A 12 -5.98 -19.41 -6.92
N SER A 13 -7.03 -20.19 -7.14
CA SER A 13 -7.07 -21.17 -8.24
C SER A 13 -7.05 -20.47 -9.59
N TRP A 14 -7.70 -19.33 -9.72
CA TRP A 14 -7.65 -18.52 -10.93
C TRP A 14 -6.23 -17.99 -11.20
N CYS A 15 -5.55 -17.45 -10.18
CA CYS A 15 -4.15 -17.02 -10.30
C CYS A 15 -3.24 -18.17 -10.76
N GLN A 16 -3.39 -19.35 -10.15
CA GLN A 16 -2.63 -20.54 -10.52
C GLN A 16 -2.86 -20.92 -11.99
N MET A 17 -4.14 -20.98 -12.41
CA MET A 17 -4.49 -21.29 -13.81
C MET A 17 -3.99 -20.24 -14.79
N LEU A 18 -4.00 -18.95 -14.43
CA LEU A 18 -3.45 -17.89 -15.28
C LEU A 18 -1.97 -18.10 -15.54
N ILE A 19 -1.20 -18.35 -14.49
CA ILE A 19 0.26 -18.58 -14.60
C ILE A 19 0.53 -19.83 -15.43
N GLU A 20 -0.15 -20.95 -15.15
CA GLU A 20 -0.01 -22.22 -15.90
C GLU A 20 -0.44 -22.08 -17.36
N GLY A 21 -1.47 -21.28 -17.64
CA GLY A 21 -2.01 -21.06 -18.98
C GLY A 21 -1.17 -20.17 -19.89
N LEU A 22 -0.15 -19.50 -19.35
CA LEU A 22 0.73 -18.58 -20.08
C LEU A 22 2.21 -18.99 -19.92
N PRO A 23 2.60 -20.16 -20.41
CA PRO A 23 3.94 -20.75 -20.18
C PRO A 23 5.08 -19.95 -20.83
N ASP A 24 4.77 -19.12 -21.84
CA ASP A 24 5.77 -18.29 -22.54
C ASP A 24 6.08 -16.98 -21.79
N TYR A 25 5.40 -16.72 -20.67
CA TYR A 25 5.61 -15.54 -19.84
C TYR A 25 6.22 -15.96 -18.49
N GLU A 26 7.15 -15.15 -18.00
CA GLU A 26 7.70 -15.28 -16.67
C GLU A 26 6.89 -14.43 -15.68
N PHE A 27 6.49 -15.01 -14.56
CA PHE A 27 5.69 -14.34 -13.56
C PHE A 27 6.45 -14.08 -12.27
N VAL A 28 6.25 -12.88 -11.71
CA VAL A 28 6.57 -12.56 -10.32
C VAL A 28 5.28 -12.20 -9.62
N VAL A 29 4.96 -12.90 -8.55
CA VAL A 29 3.77 -12.63 -7.76
C VAL A 29 4.12 -11.65 -6.63
N TYR A 30 3.42 -10.51 -6.57
CA TYR A 30 3.46 -9.61 -5.43
C TYR A 30 2.26 -9.91 -4.53
N SER A 31 2.51 -10.56 -3.41
CA SER A 31 1.46 -11.03 -2.51
C SER A 31 1.33 -10.12 -1.29
N ILE A 32 0.10 -9.64 -1.04
CA ILE A 32 -0.24 -8.84 0.14
C ILE A 32 -1.08 -9.70 1.07
N GLY A 33 -0.48 -10.19 2.14
CA GLY A 33 -1.13 -11.00 3.17
C GLY A 33 -1.54 -10.18 4.39
N ALA A 34 -2.43 -10.74 5.21
CA ALA A 34 -2.85 -10.10 6.46
C ALA A 34 -1.84 -10.33 7.58
N GLU A 35 -1.39 -11.55 7.76
CA GLU A 35 -0.59 -11.98 8.92
C GLU A 35 0.73 -12.60 8.49
N ALA A 36 1.84 -12.09 9.03
CA ALA A 36 3.21 -12.56 8.73
C ALA A 36 3.46 -14.02 9.11
N LYS A 37 2.63 -14.61 9.97
CA LYS A 37 2.69 -16.05 10.29
C LYS A 37 2.50 -16.95 9.06
N ASP A 38 1.84 -16.44 8.02
CA ASP A 38 1.58 -17.18 6.78
C ASP A 38 2.77 -17.13 5.81
N ARG A 39 3.80 -16.35 6.12
CA ARG A 39 5.00 -16.20 5.29
C ARG A 39 5.62 -17.54 4.95
N GLY A 40 5.79 -17.82 3.65
CA GLY A 40 6.35 -19.07 3.15
C GLY A 40 5.43 -20.30 3.27
N ASN A 41 4.21 -20.18 3.81
CA ASN A 41 3.27 -21.29 3.98
C ASN A 41 2.41 -21.50 2.72
N PHE A 42 3.06 -21.77 1.61
CA PHE A 42 2.38 -21.90 0.32
C PHE A 42 1.53 -23.18 0.22
N LYS A 43 0.33 -23.05 -0.35
CA LYS A 43 -0.63 -24.13 -0.54
C LYS A 43 -0.66 -24.66 -1.98
N TYR A 44 0.10 -24.04 -2.88
CA TYR A 44 0.16 -24.40 -4.30
C TYR A 44 1.54 -24.91 -4.67
N LYS A 45 1.58 -25.83 -5.64
CA LYS A 45 2.81 -26.20 -6.32
C LYS A 45 3.04 -25.19 -7.44
N PHE A 46 4.16 -24.50 -7.39
CA PHE A 46 4.44 -23.43 -8.34
C PHE A 46 4.81 -23.96 -9.71
N PRO A 47 4.25 -23.37 -10.79
CA PRO A 47 4.65 -23.64 -12.16
C PRO A 47 6.09 -23.19 -12.42
N ALA A 48 6.72 -23.78 -13.44
CA ALA A 48 8.13 -23.50 -13.77
C ALA A 48 8.36 -22.04 -14.21
N ASN A 49 7.33 -21.38 -14.72
CA ASN A 49 7.37 -19.99 -15.16
C ASN A 49 7.03 -18.96 -14.05
N LEU A 50 6.87 -19.40 -12.81
CA LEU A 50 6.81 -18.51 -11.65
C LEU A 50 8.25 -18.29 -11.14
N ALA A 51 8.85 -17.14 -11.49
CA ALA A 51 10.23 -16.79 -11.15
C ALA A 51 10.39 -16.40 -9.68
N GLY A 52 9.34 -15.85 -9.04
CA GLY A 52 9.42 -15.44 -7.65
C GLY A 52 8.12 -14.98 -7.04
N ILE A 53 8.16 -14.88 -5.70
CA ILE A 53 7.06 -14.32 -4.91
C ILE A 53 7.65 -13.28 -3.98
N GLN A 54 7.16 -12.05 -4.07
CA GLN A 54 7.46 -11.01 -3.10
C GLN A 54 6.28 -10.93 -2.11
N GLU A 55 6.57 -11.17 -0.84
CA GLU A 55 5.57 -11.26 0.21
C GLU A 55 5.60 -10.00 1.08
N VAL A 56 4.44 -9.35 1.24
CA VAL A 56 4.24 -8.22 2.14
C VAL A 56 3.07 -8.54 3.06
N PHE A 57 3.22 -8.33 4.34
CA PHE A 57 2.18 -8.60 5.33
C PHE A 57 1.77 -7.33 6.05
N LEU A 58 0.45 -7.09 6.16
CA LEU A 58 -0.06 -5.86 6.76
C LEU A 58 0.18 -5.77 8.26
N ASP A 59 0.31 -6.88 8.96
CA ASP A 59 0.66 -6.89 10.38
C ASP A 59 2.12 -6.54 10.66
N ASP A 60 3.01 -6.52 9.66
CA ASP A 60 4.36 -5.94 9.78
C ASP A 60 4.30 -4.46 10.22
N ILE A 61 3.17 -3.78 9.98
CA ILE A 61 2.89 -2.42 10.46
C ILE A 61 3.00 -2.32 11.99
N LEU A 62 2.64 -3.37 12.71
CA LEU A 62 2.70 -3.39 14.18
C LEU A 62 4.14 -3.31 14.72
N ASN A 63 5.12 -3.67 13.88
CA ASN A 63 6.54 -3.64 14.22
C ASN A 63 7.24 -2.35 13.77
N LEU A 64 6.53 -1.45 13.10
CA LEU A 64 7.09 -0.18 12.64
C LEU A 64 7.49 0.70 13.82
N LYS A 65 8.61 1.38 13.65
CA LYS A 65 9.08 2.39 14.60
C LYS A 65 9.12 3.74 13.89
N SER A 66 8.60 4.76 14.55
CA SER A 66 8.83 6.14 14.12
C SER A 66 10.23 6.59 14.52
N THR A 67 10.83 7.47 13.72
CA THR A 67 12.10 8.13 14.06
C THR A 67 11.90 9.32 15.00
N GLY A 68 10.67 9.56 15.44
CA GLY A 68 10.25 10.65 16.31
C GLY A 68 9.27 11.61 15.61
N MET A 69 8.64 12.47 16.41
CA MET A 69 7.78 13.51 15.86
C MET A 69 8.63 14.49 15.03
N LYS A 70 8.17 14.79 13.85
CA LYS A 70 8.80 15.73 12.91
C LYS A 70 7.87 16.91 12.66
N GLU A 71 8.47 18.08 12.44
CA GLU A 71 7.75 19.32 12.17
C GLU A 71 8.22 19.88 10.82
N ASP A 72 7.32 20.57 10.12
CA ASP A 72 7.58 21.29 8.85
C ASP A 72 8.28 20.42 7.77
N ILE A 73 7.85 19.17 7.66
CA ILE A 73 8.43 18.19 6.73
C ILE A 73 7.67 18.09 5.41
N LEU A 74 6.42 18.58 5.36
CA LEU A 74 5.58 18.58 4.18
C LEU A 74 5.51 19.97 3.56
N THR A 75 5.61 20.04 2.25
CA THR A 75 5.32 21.26 1.50
C THR A 75 3.82 21.60 1.54
N GLY A 76 3.47 22.83 1.18
CA GLY A 76 2.06 23.23 1.10
C GLY A 76 1.26 22.41 0.08
N GLU A 77 1.89 22.00 -1.03
CA GLU A 77 1.26 21.14 -2.05
C GLU A 77 1.06 19.72 -1.53
N GLU A 78 2.03 19.16 -0.82
CA GLU A 78 1.92 17.84 -0.21
C GLU A 78 0.85 17.80 0.89
N ARG A 79 0.76 18.84 1.72
CA ARG A 79 -0.30 18.97 2.73
C ARG A 79 -1.67 18.98 2.05
N ARG A 80 -1.82 19.73 0.94
CA ARG A 80 -3.07 19.79 0.19
C ARG A 80 -3.42 18.42 -0.42
N LEU A 81 -2.45 17.73 -0.99
CA LEU A 81 -2.64 16.39 -1.56
C LEU A 81 -3.09 15.39 -0.48
N LEU A 82 -2.46 15.43 0.70
CA LEU A 82 -2.85 14.59 1.82
C LEU A 82 -4.22 14.98 2.39
N TYR A 83 -4.59 16.25 2.37
CA TYR A 83 -5.94 16.70 2.70
C TYR A 83 -6.97 16.10 1.73
N ASP A 84 -6.74 16.22 0.43
CA ASP A 84 -7.62 15.66 -0.60
C ASP A 84 -7.71 14.12 -0.47
N LEU A 85 -6.62 13.44 -0.11
CA LEU A 85 -6.60 12.01 0.19
C LEU A 85 -7.49 11.64 1.39
N VAL A 86 -7.42 12.40 2.47
CA VAL A 86 -8.21 12.16 3.69
C VAL A 86 -9.69 12.45 3.45
N VAL A 87 -9.99 13.50 2.69
CA VAL A 87 -11.38 13.87 2.35
C VAL A 87 -12.02 12.86 1.39
N GLY A 88 -11.25 12.34 0.44
CA GLY A 88 -11.71 11.31 -0.49
C GLY A 88 -12.73 11.76 -1.54
N GLU A 89 -12.93 13.07 -1.73
CA GLU A 89 -13.90 13.61 -2.70
C GLU A 89 -13.36 13.64 -4.13
N LYS A 90 -12.05 13.62 -4.29
CA LYS A 90 -11.40 13.69 -5.59
C LYS A 90 -10.53 12.45 -5.82
N PRO A 91 -10.50 11.92 -7.04
CA PRO A 91 -9.53 10.90 -7.37
C PRO A 91 -8.12 11.50 -7.30
N ILE A 92 -7.22 10.80 -6.64
CA ILE A 92 -5.79 11.14 -6.58
C ILE A 92 -5.04 10.10 -7.38
N ALA A 93 -4.19 10.55 -8.29
CA ALA A 93 -3.30 9.65 -8.99
C ALA A 93 -2.23 9.12 -8.03
N VAL A 94 -2.00 7.80 -8.04
CA VAL A 94 -0.97 7.19 -7.19
C VAL A 94 0.40 7.82 -7.44
N GLY A 95 0.69 8.21 -8.67
CA GLY A 95 1.91 8.92 -9.06
C GLY A 95 2.17 10.22 -8.32
N GLU A 96 1.12 10.91 -7.84
CA GLU A 96 1.27 12.11 -7.02
C GLU A 96 1.74 11.79 -5.60
N LEU A 97 1.37 10.63 -5.07
CA LEU A 97 1.76 10.16 -3.73
C LEU A 97 3.18 9.55 -3.71
N VAL A 98 3.57 8.87 -4.79
CA VAL A 98 4.84 8.14 -4.88
C VAL A 98 6.05 8.99 -4.48
N PRO A 99 6.26 10.23 -4.97
CA PRO A 99 7.41 11.04 -4.59
C PRO A 99 7.51 11.31 -3.09
N ILE A 100 6.37 11.50 -2.42
CA ILE A 100 6.31 11.76 -0.98
C ILE A 100 6.76 10.51 -0.21
N PHE A 101 6.11 9.36 -0.49
CA PHE A 101 6.28 8.15 0.31
C PHE A 101 7.60 7.42 0.02
N ARG A 102 8.18 7.58 -1.16
CA ARG A 102 9.46 6.95 -1.53
C ARG A 102 10.67 7.80 -1.18
N ASP A 103 10.52 9.02 -0.70
CA ASP A 103 11.63 9.83 -0.19
C ASP A 103 12.12 9.30 1.16
N ARG A 104 12.97 8.27 1.11
CA ARG A 104 13.57 7.63 2.29
C ARG A 104 14.54 8.55 3.05
N GLY A 105 14.96 9.64 2.44
CA GLY A 105 15.75 10.68 3.10
C GLY A 105 14.92 11.46 4.13
N ARG A 106 13.67 11.75 3.77
CA ARG A 106 12.70 12.47 4.62
C ARG A 106 11.96 11.53 5.58
N PHE A 107 11.50 10.38 5.07
CA PHE A 107 10.62 9.46 5.79
C PHE A 107 11.19 8.04 5.77
N LYS A 108 11.77 7.63 6.88
CA LYS A 108 12.31 6.28 7.05
C LYS A 108 11.21 5.24 7.33
N SER A 109 10.10 5.70 7.87
CA SER A 109 8.94 4.88 8.23
C SER A 109 7.64 5.57 7.81
N PRO A 110 6.59 4.82 7.42
CA PRO A 110 5.26 5.39 7.20
C PRO A 110 4.72 6.11 8.44
N LEU A 111 5.16 5.71 9.63
CA LEU A 111 4.83 6.39 10.88
C LEU A 111 5.43 7.79 10.96
N ASP A 112 6.53 8.08 10.29
CA ASP A 112 7.15 9.42 10.31
C ASP A 112 6.23 10.46 9.67
N ILE A 113 5.49 10.11 8.61
CA ILE A 113 4.47 10.95 8.02
C ILE A 113 3.25 11.00 8.93
N PHE A 114 2.75 9.84 9.33
CA PHE A 114 1.52 9.74 10.13
C PHE A 114 1.62 10.48 11.47
N MET A 115 2.80 10.50 12.09
CA MET A 115 3.09 11.14 13.38
C MET A 115 3.67 12.55 13.24
N SER A 116 3.76 13.11 12.02
CA SER A 116 4.22 14.48 11.83
C SER A 116 3.17 15.50 12.29
N SER A 117 3.63 16.67 12.76
CA SER A 117 2.75 17.80 13.06
C SER A 117 1.93 18.21 11.83
N ASP A 118 2.58 18.25 10.66
CA ASP A 118 1.97 18.61 9.39
C ASP A 118 0.77 17.74 9.03
N PHE A 119 0.91 16.41 9.17
CA PHE A 119 -0.20 15.52 8.86
C PHE A 119 -1.27 15.53 9.95
N PHE A 120 -0.87 15.75 11.19
CA PHE A 120 -1.82 15.94 12.28
C PHE A 120 -2.68 17.19 12.06
N ASP A 121 -2.09 18.30 11.60
CA ASP A 121 -2.83 19.51 11.24
C ASP A 121 -3.83 19.25 10.10
N VAL A 122 -3.43 18.48 9.08
CA VAL A 122 -4.34 18.05 8.01
C VAL A 122 -5.51 17.24 8.57
N ILE A 123 -5.25 16.28 9.44
CA ILE A 123 -6.30 15.46 10.10
C ILE A 123 -7.24 16.35 10.90
N GLN A 124 -6.68 17.29 11.68
CA GLN A 124 -7.47 18.21 12.50
C GLN A 124 -8.34 19.14 11.63
N GLN A 125 -7.78 19.65 10.55
CA GLN A 125 -8.53 20.49 9.61
C GLN A 125 -9.71 19.73 9.01
N VAL A 126 -9.49 18.52 8.47
CA VAL A 126 -10.57 17.69 7.92
C VAL A 126 -11.63 17.37 8.97
N TYR A 127 -11.20 17.04 10.19
CA TYR A 127 -12.12 16.78 11.29
C TYR A 127 -13.02 17.98 11.57
N MET A 128 -12.46 19.16 11.73
CA MET A 128 -13.21 20.38 12.05
C MET A 128 -14.17 20.80 10.92
N GLU A 129 -13.79 20.57 9.66
CA GLU A 129 -14.59 20.96 8.50
C GLU A 129 -15.70 19.95 8.17
N ARG A 130 -15.46 18.64 8.39
CA ARG A 130 -16.32 17.58 7.86
C ARG A 130 -16.97 16.70 8.93
N TYR A 131 -16.30 16.49 10.07
CA TYR A 131 -16.71 15.49 11.06
C TYR A 131 -16.77 16.03 12.50
N PRO A 132 -17.13 17.32 12.76
CA PRO A 132 -17.05 17.90 14.09
C PRO A 132 -18.04 17.29 15.11
N TYR A 133 -19.01 16.52 14.63
CA TYR A 133 -20.01 15.82 15.44
C TYR A 133 -19.61 14.41 15.87
N LEU A 134 -18.49 13.90 15.37
CA LEU A 134 -17.93 12.62 15.81
C LEU A 134 -16.92 12.83 16.95
N PRO A 135 -16.74 11.87 17.86
CA PRO A 135 -15.59 11.91 18.76
C PRO A 135 -14.28 11.92 17.97
N PHE A 136 -13.40 12.87 18.25
CA PHE A 136 -12.12 12.98 17.52
C PHE A 136 -11.29 11.70 17.58
N THR A 137 -11.32 11.03 18.73
CA THR A 137 -10.62 9.75 18.92
C THR A 137 -11.08 8.68 17.93
N ASP A 138 -12.39 8.55 17.74
CA ASP A 138 -12.96 7.54 16.83
C ASP A 138 -12.60 7.86 15.37
N PHE A 139 -12.70 9.14 15.00
CA PHE A 139 -12.29 9.62 13.68
C PHE A 139 -10.79 9.33 13.44
N PHE A 140 -9.93 9.71 14.38
CA PHE A 140 -8.49 9.53 14.26
C PHE A 140 -8.09 8.05 14.11
N TRP A 141 -8.64 7.16 14.95
CA TRP A 141 -8.33 5.74 14.88
C TRP A 141 -8.88 5.09 13.60
N THR A 142 -10.02 5.54 13.10
CA THR A 142 -10.55 5.10 11.81
C THR A 142 -9.62 5.48 10.68
N LEU A 143 -9.21 6.74 10.60
CA LEU A 143 -8.24 7.20 9.61
C LEU A 143 -6.92 6.44 9.69
N ARG A 144 -6.40 6.25 10.90
CA ARG A 144 -5.17 5.49 11.10
C ARG A 144 -5.28 4.09 10.55
N SER A 145 -6.37 3.39 10.80
CA SER A 145 -6.59 2.02 10.34
C SER A 145 -6.67 1.91 8.81
N MET A 146 -7.10 2.96 8.14
CA MET A 146 -7.21 3.01 6.67
C MET A 146 -5.92 3.47 6.01
N LEU A 147 -5.30 4.54 6.53
CA LEU A 147 -4.20 5.23 5.86
C LEU A 147 -2.84 4.61 6.18
N LEU A 148 -2.63 4.08 7.38
CA LEU A 148 -1.32 3.54 7.73
C LEU A 148 -0.94 2.29 6.89
N PRO A 149 -1.85 1.36 6.58
CA PRO A 149 -1.58 0.30 5.62
C PRO A 149 -1.27 0.83 4.21
N LEU A 150 -1.98 1.85 3.76
CA LEU A 150 -1.71 2.50 2.48
C LEU A 150 -0.29 3.11 2.46
N PHE A 151 0.06 3.89 3.48
CA PHE A 151 1.38 4.52 3.61
C PHE A 151 2.50 3.47 3.68
N PHE A 152 2.25 2.37 4.39
CA PHE A 152 3.17 1.24 4.46
C PHE A 152 3.42 0.63 3.08
N LEU A 153 2.38 0.40 2.31
CA LEU A 153 2.47 -0.19 0.97
C LEU A 153 3.16 0.76 -0.03
N LEU A 154 2.88 2.07 0.03
CA LEU A 154 3.53 3.07 -0.81
C LEU A 154 5.05 3.16 -0.58
N GLN A 155 5.54 2.68 0.55
CA GLN A 155 6.96 2.59 0.86
C GLN A 155 7.62 1.26 0.48
N GLN A 156 6.87 0.25 0.01
CA GLN A 156 7.46 -1.05 -0.33
C GLN A 156 8.27 -1.00 -1.61
N ASP A 157 9.26 -1.88 -1.70
CA ASP A 157 9.96 -2.13 -2.94
C ASP A 157 9.08 -2.94 -3.89
N LEU A 158 9.24 -2.71 -5.18
CA LEU A 158 8.43 -3.31 -6.22
C LEU A 158 9.30 -4.15 -7.14
N PRO A 159 8.82 -5.33 -7.57
CA PRO A 159 9.51 -6.07 -8.61
C PRO A 159 9.41 -5.32 -9.94
N GLN A 160 10.50 -5.30 -10.69
CA GLN A 160 10.48 -4.77 -12.06
C GLN A 160 9.91 -5.81 -13.01
N ALA A 161 8.94 -5.40 -13.82
CA ALA A 161 8.30 -6.24 -14.83
C ALA A 161 7.95 -5.42 -16.08
N ASP A 162 7.60 -6.09 -17.17
CA ASP A 162 7.16 -5.44 -18.40
C ASP A 162 5.67 -5.09 -18.38
N VAL A 163 4.88 -5.81 -17.59
CA VAL A 163 3.43 -5.59 -17.42
C VAL A 163 3.05 -5.86 -15.97
N TYR A 164 2.16 -5.04 -15.42
CA TYR A 164 1.61 -5.20 -14.09
C TYR A 164 0.14 -5.53 -14.15
N HIS A 165 -0.27 -6.66 -13.55
CA HIS A 165 -1.64 -7.12 -13.51
C HIS A 165 -2.14 -7.21 -12.07
N SER A 166 -3.11 -6.39 -11.72
CA SER A 166 -3.77 -6.44 -10.41
C SER A 166 -5.01 -7.31 -10.46
N VAL A 167 -5.03 -8.38 -9.67
CA VAL A 167 -6.17 -9.31 -9.60
C VAL A 167 -7.32 -8.82 -8.71
N ALA A 168 -7.09 -7.75 -7.98
CA ALA A 168 -8.08 -7.09 -7.11
C ALA A 168 -7.90 -5.57 -7.16
N THR A 169 -8.96 -4.83 -6.83
CA THR A 169 -8.98 -3.36 -6.91
C THR A 169 -8.45 -2.65 -5.65
N GLY A 170 -8.32 -3.34 -4.52
CA GLY A 170 -7.86 -2.76 -3.27
C GLY A 170 -6.36 -2.40 -3.27
N TYR A 171 -5.64 -2.89 -2.31
CA TYR A 171 -4.19 -2.62 -2.18
C TYR A 171 -3.38 -3.13 -3.39
N CYS A 172 -3.81 -4.21 -4.03
CA CYS A 172 -3.20 -4.68 -5.28
C CYS A 172 -3.28 -3.63 -6.39
N GLY A 173 -4.43 -2.96 -6.52
CA GLY A 173 -4.61 -1.88 -7.49
C GLY A 173 -3.65 -0.71 -7.23
N VAL A 174 -3.48 -0.33 -5.96
CA VAL A 174 -2.52 0.71 -5.57
C VAL A 174 -1.10 0.31 -5.91
N ILE A 175 -0.69 -0.91 -5.58
CA ILE A 175 0.66 -1.42 -5.87
C ILE A 175 0.90 -1.53 -7.38
N GLY A 176 -0.08 -2.04 -8.14
CA GLY A 176 0.01 -2.11 -9.60
C GLY A 176 0.17 -0.72 -10.23
N ALA A 177 -0.65 0.25 -9.83
CA ALA A 177 -0.56 1.63 -10.30
C ALA A 177 0.78 2.28 -9.90
N MET A 178 1.27 2.04 -8.68
CA MET A 178 2.57 2.53 -8.23
C MET A 178 3.72 1.93 -9.06
N ALA A 179 3.66 0.64 -9.37
CA ALA A 179 4.66 -0.03 -10.16
C ALA A 179 4.67 0.47 -11.61
N ALA A 180 3.49 0.62 -12.20
CA ALA A 180 3.33 1.20 -13.55
C ALA A 180 3.94 2.60 -13.64
N GLU A 181 3.69 3.44 -12.64
CA GLU A 181 4.23 4.80 -12.57
C GLU A 181 5.75 4.79 -12.39
N VAL A 182 6.27 4.04 -11.42
CA VAL A 182 7.71 4.00 -11.09
C VAL A 182 8.56 3.46 -12.24
N TYR A 183 8.07 2.45 -12.95
CA TYR A 183 8.82 1.80 -14.02
C TYR A 183 8.39 2.21 -15.43
N HIS A 184 7.40 3.08 -15.56
CA HIS A 184 6.82 3.54 -16.84
C HIS A 184 6.40 2.35 -17.72
N LYS A 185 5.68 1.39 -17.14
CA LYS A 185 5.18 0.16 -17.77
C LYS A 185 3.67 0.03 -17.58
N PRO A 186 2.94 -0.61 -18.52
CA PRO A 186 1.51 -0.85 -18.38
C PRO A 186 1.19 -1.83 -17.26
#